data_46583830b2d1ffd8e3db6fc35d43b3c5
#
_entry.id   46583830b2d1ffd8e3db6fc35d43b3c5
#
_cell.length_a   1.000
_cell.length_b   1.000
_cell.length_c   1.000
_cell.angle_alpha   90.00
_cell.angle_beta   90.00
_cell.angle_gamma   90.00
#
_symmetry.space_group_name_H-M   'P 1'
#
loop_
_entity.id
_entity.type
_entity.pdbx_description
1 polymer ?
#
loop_
_entity_poly.entity_id
_entity_poly.type
_entity_poly.pdbx_seq_one_letter_code
_entity_poly.pdbx_strand_id
1 'polypeptide(L)'
;MKRIWILLLMIAILCGCSGGSEQLDRAMALRGKIQQKEVTFEAVVTADYGDKVHTFSMECHADTQGNLKFKVTEPENIAGISGTISKGSGKLTFDDQVLAFDILADELISPVSGPWVLMQTLRSGYLTSCSTEGDLLRVAIDDSYEENALHLEVWLDSDDIPKQCEIYWQGRRLLSMDVKNFAFV
;
A
#
# COMPACT_ATOMS: atom_id res chain seq x y z
N MET A 1 -17.10 6.11 -52.56
CA MET A 1 -17.73 5.39 -51.42
C MET A 1 -16.72 4.56 -50.64
N LYS A 2 -15.86 3.72 -51.23
CA LYS A 2 -14.86 2.91 -50.50
C LYS A 2 -13.85 3.73 -49.65
N ARG A 3 -13.47 4.92 -50.07
CA ARG A 3 -12.51 5.78 -49.34
C ARG A 3 -13.08 6.39 -48.05
N ILE A 4 -14.39 6.63 -48.00
CA ILE A 4 -15.09 7.17 -46.83
C ILE A 4 -15.21 6.11 -45.73
N TRP A 5 -15.42 4.85 -46.11
CA TRP A 5 -15.45 3.71 -45.16
C TRP A 5 -14.10 3.45 -44.50
N ILE A 6 -12.99 3.65 -45.25
CA ILE A 6 -11.63 3.50 -44.67
C ILE A 6 -11.34 4.62 -43.65
N LEU A 7 -11.80 5.84 -43.95
CA LEU A 7 -11.65 6.97 -43.04
C LEU A 7 -12.47 6.79 -41.73
N LEU A 8 -13.69 6.28 -41.85
CA LEU A 8 -14.55 5.96 -40.71
C LEU A 8 -13.95 4.81 -39.83
N LEU A 9 -13.35 3.80 -40.46
CA LEU A 9 -12.68 2.71 -39.80
C LEU A 9 -11.42 3.19 -39.05
N MET A 10 -10.66 4.13 -39.62
CA MET A 10 -9.49 4.74 -38.97
C MET A 10 -9.85 5.59 -37.73
N ILE A 11 -10.98 6.28 -37.74
CA ILE A 11 -11.46 7.10 -36.62
C ILE A 11 -11.92 6.20 -35.46
N ALA A 12 -12.49 5.02 -35.74
CA ALA A 12 -12.93 4.07 -34.72
C ALA A 12 -11.75 3.44 -33.93
N ILE A 13 -10.56 3.37 -34.53
CA ILE A 13 -9.36 2.81 -33.87
C ILE A 13 -8.71 3.83 -32.92
N LEU A 14 -8.97 5.12 -33.08
CA LEU A 14 -8.40 6.19 -32.24
C LEU A 14 -9.18 6.43 -30.93
N CYS A 15 -10.36 5.86 -30.74
CA CYS A 15 -11.17 6.00 -29.52
C CYS A 15 -10.85 4.97 -28.42
N GLY A 16 -9.82 4.14 -28.55
CA GLY A 16 -9.58 2.95 -27.76
C GLY A 16 -8.65 3.07 -26.54
N CYS A 17 -8.19 4.26 -26.12
CA CYS A 17 -7.17 4.37 -25.06
C CYS A 17 -7.44 5.42 -23.96
N SER A 18 -8.69 5.66 -23.55
CA SER A 18 -8.96 6.63 -22.49
C SER A 18 -9.06 6.02 -21.06
N GLY A 19 -9.24 4.73 -20.93
CA GLY A 19 -9.43 4.10 -19.61
C GLY A 19 -8.18 4.07 -18.72
N GLY A 20 -6.99 3.95 -19.29
CA GLY A 20 -5.74 3.86 -18.52
C GLY A 20 -5.27 5.19 -17.90
N SER A 21 -5.66 6.33 -18.50
CA SER A 21 -5.28 7.66 -17.98
C SER A 21 -6.09 8.03 -16.74
N GLU A 22 -7.39 7.76 -16.72
CA GLU A 22 -8.25 8.08 -15.57
C GLU A 22 -7.86 7.32 -14.30
N GLN A 23 -7.56 6.03 -14.43
CA GLN A 23 -7.11 5.19 -13.32
C GLN A 23 -5.77 5.65 -12.76
N LEU A 24 -4.84 6.02 -13.64
CA LEU A 24 -3.55 6.58 -13.24
C LEU A 24 -3.73 7.95 -12.55
N ASP A 25 -4.60 8.81 -13.07
CA ASP A 25 -4.88 10.12 -12.49
C ASP A 25 -5.47 9.98 -11.08
N ARG A 26 -6.35 9.02 -10.84
CA ARG A 26 -6.88 8.68 -9.51
C ARG A 26 -5.76 8.26 -8.54
N ALA A 27 -4.89 7.34 -8.96
CA ALA A 27 -3.75 6.90 -8.13
C ALA A 27 -2.78 8.05 -7.82
N MET A 28 -2.52 8.93 -8.80
CA MET A 28 -1.67 10.10 -8.61
C MET A 28 -2.32 11.17 -7.73
N ALA A 29 -3.64 11.34 -7.79
CA ALA A 29 -4.38 12.25 -6.90
C ALA A 29 -4.31 11.77 -5.44
N LEU A 30 -4.45 10.47 -5.18
CA LEU A 30 -4.24 9.88 -3.86
C LEU A 30 -2.82 10.15 -3.35
N ARG A 31 -1.80 9.91 -4.19
CA ARG A 31 -0.39 10.22 -3.86
C ARG A 31 -0.21 11.67 -3.45
N GLY A 32 -0.77 12.62 -4.22
CA GLY A 32 -0.71 14.04 -3.90
C GLY A 32 -1.33 14.38 -2.55
N LYS A 33 -2.44 13.75 -2.19
CA LYS A 33 -3.07 13.92 -0.86
C LYS A 33 -2.17 13.38 0.26
N ILE A 34 -1.61 12.16 0.11
CA ILE A 34 -0.72 11.52 1.10
C ILE A 34 0.57 12.33 1.32
N GLN A 35 1.08 13.00 0.29
CA GLN A 35 2.28 13.84 0.42
C GLN A 35 2.02 15.13 1.20
N GLN A 36 0.78 15.62 1.24
CA GLN A 36 0.43 16.93 1.80
C GLN A 36 -0.30 16.86 3.14
N LYS A 37 -0.85 15.71 3.49
CA LYS A 37 -1.70 15.53 4.68
C LYS A 37 -1.23 14.34 5.51
N GLU A 38 -1.43 14.44 6.81
CA GLU A 38 -1.32 13.31 7.70
C GLU A 38 -2.49 12.35 7.48
N VAL A 39 -2.28 11.08 7.82
CA VAL A 39 -3.26 10.02 7.60
C VAL A 39 -3.39 9.17 8.86
N THR A 40 -4.61 8.89 9.27
CA THR A 40 -4.91 7.90 10.31
C THR A 40 -5.70 6.75 9.70
N PHE A 41 -5.43 5.52 10.16
CA PHE A 41 -6.16 4.33 9.72
C PHE A 41 -5.95 3.18 10.68
N GLU A 42 -6.80 2.18 10.58
CA GLU A 42 -6.62 0.87 11.21
C GLU A 42 -6.17 -0.13 10.16
N ALA A 43 -5.23 -1.00 10.52
CA ALA A 43 -4.76 -2.09 9.68
C ALA A 43 -4.95 -3.42 10.37
N VAL A 44 -5.59 -4.38 9.70
CA VAL A 44 -5.56 -5.79 10.07
C VAL A 44 -4.51 -6.46 9.20
N VAL A 45 -3.38 -6.79 9.80
CA VAL A 45 -2.21 -7.33 9.10
C VAL A 45 -2.18 -8.84 9.27
N THR A 46 -2.05 -9.56 8.16
CA THR A 46 -1.79 -11.00 8.15
C THR A 46 -0.44 -11.26 7.50
N ALA A 47 0.47 -11.84 8.27
CA ALA A 47 1.80 -12.27 7.81
C ALA A 47 1.82 -13.77 7.60
N ASP A 48 2.18 -14.21 6.39
CA ASP A 48 2.29 -15.61 6.01
C ASP A 48 3.75 -15.97 5.73
N TYR A 49 4.34 -16.70 6.66
CA TYR A 49 5.72 -17.21 6.55
C TYR A 49 5.78 -18.68 6.14
N GLY A 50 4.66 -19.22 5.65
CA GLY A 50 4.54 -20.58 5.15
C GLY A 50 4.11 -21.56 6.24
N ASP A 51 4.94 -21.78 7.24
CA ASP A 51 4.66 -22.66 8.39
C ASP A 51 3.87 -21.96 9.51
N LYS A 52 3.86 -20.63 9.51
CA LYS A 52 3.18 -19.81 10.51
C LYS A 52 2.47 -18.63 9.88
N VAL A 53 1.21 -18.45 10.27
CA VAL A 53 0.39 -17.31 9.91
C VAL A 53 0.10 -16.52 11.19
N HIS A 54 0.37 -15.22 11.16
CA HIS A 54 0.11 -14.31 12.25
C HIS A 54 -0.84 -13.20 11.78
N THR A 55 -1.90 -12.97 12.54
CA THR A 55 -2.83 -11.88 12.27
C THR A 55 -2.95 -11.00 13.50
N PHE A 56 -2.90 -9.69 13.29
CA PHE A 56 -3.05 -8.70 14.35
C PHE A 56 -3.64 -7.40 13.80
N SER A 57 -4.26 -6.63 14.68
CA SER A 57 -4.84 -5.33 14.37
C SER A 57 -4.00 -4.21 14.98
N MET A 58 -3.90 -3.09 14.30
CA MET A 58 -3.18 -1.92 14.79
C MET A 58 -3.81 -0.61 14.33
N GLU A 59 -3.74 0.40 15.19
CA GLU A 59 -3.99 1.79 14.86
C GLU A 59 -2.71 2.42 14.31
N CYS A 60 -2.83 3.20 13.25
CA CYS A 60 -1.72 3.79 12.53
C CYS A 60 -1.93 5.29 12.32
N HIS A 61 -0.84 6.06 12.44
CA HIS A 61 -0.79 7.48 12.11
C HIS A 61 0.48 7.76 11.29
N ALA A 62 0.31 8.11 10.03
CA ALA A 62 1.39 8.47 9.11
C ALA A 62 1.46 9.99 8.98
N ASP A 63 2.65 10.56 9.18
CA ASP A 63 2.89 11.98 9.02
C ASP A 63 3.34 12.35 7.59
N THR A 64 3.43 13.65 7.31
CA THR A 64 3.89 14.16 6.01
C THR A 64 5.39 13.98 5.79
N GLN A 65 6.18 13.63 6.82
CA GLN A 65 7.62 13.40 6.74
C GLN A 65 7.99 11.94 6.42
N GLY A 66 6.98 11.05 6.35
CA GLY A 66 7.18 9.63 6.06
C GLY A 66 7.44 8.78 7.31
N ASN A 67 7.13 9.29 8.49
CA ASN A 67 7.12 8.49 9.69
C ASN A 67 5.75 7.87 9.90
N LEU A 68 5.70 6.70 10.53
CA LEU A 68 4.47 6.06 10.94
C LEU A 68 4.56 5.72 12.42
N LYS A 69 3.59 6.20 13.20
CA LYS A 69 3.33 5.75 14.57
C LYS A 69 2.27 4.66 14.53
N PHE A 70 2.44 3.64 15.36
CA PHE A 70 1.47 2.55 15.44
C PHE A 70 1.25 2.11 16.88
N LYS A 71 0.09 1.47 17.12
CA LYS A 71 -0.24 0.77 18.36
C LYS A 71 -1.02 -0.49 18.01
N VAL A 72 -0.52 -1.64 18.44
CA VAL A 72 -1.20 -2.92 18.30
C VAL A 72 -2.40 -2.95 19.24
N THR A 73 -3.56 -3.34 18.72
CA THR A 73 -4.83 -3.41 19.46
C THR A 73 -5.30 -4.85 19.69
N GLU A 74 -4.94 -5.77 18.79
CA GLU A 74 -5.30 -7.19 18.88
C GLU A 74 -4.16 -8.07 18.34
N PRO A 75 -4.04 -9.31 18.80
CA PRO A 75 -4.74 -9.95 19.92
C PRO A 75 -4.25 -9.45 21.30
N GLU A 76 -5.00 -9.75 22.35
CA GLU A 76 -4.78 -9.22 23.72
C GLU A 76 -3.36 -9.45 24.27
N ASN A 77 -2.74 -10.58 23.90
CA ASN A 77 -1.38 -10.94 24.38
C ASN A 77 -0.26 -10.05 23.82
N ILE A 78 -0.50 -9.28 22.77
CA ILE A 78 0.44 -8.30 22.20
C ILE A 78 -0.17 -6.89 22.12
N ALA A 79 -1.40 -6.72 22.57
CA ALA A 79 -2.05 -5.42 22.62
C ALA A 79 -1.25 -4.45 23.50
N GLY A 80 -1.16 -3.19 23.04
CA GLY A 80 -0.36 -2.16 23.72
C GLY A 80 1.07 -2.02 23.20
N ILE A 81 1.60 -2.98 22.43
CA ILE A 81 2.84 -2.75 21.69
C ILE A 81 2.64 -1.52 20.81
N SER A 82 3.52 -0.56 20.94
CA SER A 82 3.48 0.67 20.16
C SER A 82 4.86 1.01 19.62
N GLY A 83 4.90 1.86 18.60
CA GLY A 83 6.18 2.21 18.05
C GLY A 83 6.12 3.31 17.00
N THR A 84 7.31 3.61 16.49
CA THR A 84 7.48 4.55 15.37
C THR A 84 8.45 3.95 14.36
N ILE A 85 8.10 4.05 13.09
CA ILE A 85 8.93 3.63 11.97
C ILE A 85 9.29 4.87 11.16
N SER A 86 10.58 5.02 10.85
CA SER A 86 11.14 6.15 10.10
C SER A 86 12.29 5.68 9.23
N LYS A 87 12.31 6.06 7.95
CA LYS A 87 13.45 5.84 7.03
C LYS A 87 14.02 4.42 7.05
N GLY A 88 13.15 3.41 7.03
CA GLY A 88 13.59 2.02 6.93
C GLY A 88 13.99 1.38 8.26
N SER A 89 13.91 2.08 9.39
CA SER A 89 14.15 1.53 10.71
C SER A 89 12.97 1.78 11.65
N GLY A 90 12.76 0.87 12.59
CA GLY A 90 11.68 0.96 13.55
C GLY A 90 12.17 0.94 15.00
N LYS A 91 11.39 1.59 15.86
CA LYS A 91 11.47 1.45 17.31
C LYS A 91 10.11 1.04 17.81
N LEU A 92 10.04 -0.01 18.59
CA LEU A 92 8.82 -0.40 19.30
C LEU A 92 9.03 -0.30 20.80
N THR A 93 7.96 -0.02 21.49
CA THR A 93 7.92 0.06 22.95
C THR A 93 6.86 -0.92 23.44
N PHE A 94 7.25 -1.75 24.40
CA PHE A 94 6.37 -2.66 25.09
C PHE A 94 6.83 -2.75 26.54
N ASP A 95 5.91 -2.57 27.51
CA ASP A 95 6.17 -2.63 28.94
C ASP A 95 7.38 -1.77 29.36
N ASP A 96 7.40 -0.50 28.89
CA ASP A 96 8.46 0.50 29.11
C ASP A 96 9.85 0.14 28.53
N GLN A 97 9.96 -0.97 27.80
CA GLN A 97 11.18 -1.33 27.09
C GLN A 97 11.13 -0.89 25.63
N VAL A 98 12.26 -0.36 25.13
CA VAL A 98 12.40 0.08 23.74
C VAL A 98 13.30 -0.89 22.99
N LEU A 99 12.78 -1.44 21.89
CA LEU A 99 13.51 -2.31 20.97
C LEU A 99 13.61 -1.63 19.62
N ALA A 100 14.80 -1.64 19.02
CA ALA A 100 15.00 -1.25 17.62
C ALA A 100 14.89 -2.49 16.75
N PHE A 101 14.32 -2.33 15.55
CA PHE A 101 14.22 -3.39 14.56
C PHE A 101 14.40 -2.84 13.14
N ASP A 102 14.87 -3.69 12.24
CA ASP A 102 14.92 -3.39 10.82
C ASP A 102 13.61 -3.78 10.15
N ILE A 103 13.22 -3.03 9.11
CA ILE A 103 11.98 -3.30 8.37
C ILE A 103 12.07 -4.63 7.63
N LEU A 104 13.24 -4.90 7.06
CA LEU A 104 13.55 -6.16 6.39
C LEU A 104 14.69 -6.83 7.15
N ALA A 105 14.44 -8.00 7.71
CA ALA A 105 15.43 -8.84 8.37
C ALA A 105 15.33 -10.27 7.85
N ASP A 106 16.47 -10.87 7.50
CA ASP A 106 16.56 -12.25 6.98
C ASP A 106 15.59 -12.54 5.82
N GLU A 107 15.47 -11.58 4.87
CA GLU A 107 14.58 -11.66 3.71
C GLU A 107 13.08 -11.66 4.06
N LEU A 108 12.73 -11.32 5.29
CA LEU A 108 11.35 -11.21 5.77
C LEU A 108 11.06 -9.78 6.21
N ILE A 109 9.90 -9.29 5.83
CA ILE A 109 9.40 -8.01 6.33
C ILE A 109 8.88 -8.20 7.75
N SER A 110 9.29 -7.32 8.68
CA SER A 110 8.65 -7.25 9.99
C SER A 110 7.16 -6.96 9.82
N PRO A 111 6.25 -7.79 10.37
CA PRO A 111 4.80 -7.62 10.12
C PRO A 111 4.27 -6.24 10.54
N VAL A 112 4.82 -5.65 11.61
CA VAL A 112 4.44 -4.30 12.07
C VAL A 112 4.87 -3.19 11.11
N SER A 113 5.76 -3.49 10.15
CA SER A 113 6.22 -2.54 9.13
C SER A 113 5.28 -2.45 7.93
N GLY A 114 4.35 -3.39 7.74
CA GLY A 114 3.44 -3.42 6.58
C GLY A 114 2.72 -2.09 6.33
N PRO A 115 2.07 -1.47 7.34
CA PRO A 115 1.41 -0.18 7.16
C PRO A 115 2.35 0.96 6.78
N TRP A 116 3.60 0.94 7.26
CA TRP A 116 4.61 1.92 6.87
C TRP A 116 5.03 1.71 5.40
N VAL A 117 5.28 0.46 5.00
CA VAL A 117 5.61 0.11 3.61
C VAL A 117 4.49 0.55 2.67
N LEU A 118 3.22 0.29 3.02
CA LEU A 118 2.05 0.78 2.26
C LEU A 118 2.10 2.29 2.07
N MET A 119 2.26 3.06 3.15
CA MET A 119 2.24 4.53 3.09
C MET A 119 3.42 5.09 2.32
N GLN A 120 4.62 4.53 2.47
CA GLN A 120 5.81 4.97 1.74
C GLN A 120 5.70 4.65 0.25
N THR A 121 5.23 3.46 -0.11
CA THR A 121 5.11 3.05 -1.50
C THR A 121 4.01 3.84 -2.21
N LEU A 122 2.87 4.11 -1.57
CA LEU A 122 1.85 5.02 -2.11
C LEU A 122 2.40 6.43 -2.33
N ARG A 123 3.26 6.92 -1.42
CA ARG A 123 3.85 8.26 -1.46
C ARG A 123 4.87 8.44 -2.59
N SER A 124 5.74 7.45 -2.82
CA SER A 124 6.92 7.61 -3.65
C SER A 124 7.30 6.42 -4.53
N GLY A 125 6.57 5.29 -4.45
CA GLY A 125 6.85 4.11 -5.25
C GLY A 125 6.56 4.30 -6.74
N TYR A 126 6.95 3.35 -7.53
CA TYR A 126 6.85 3.35 -8.99
C TYR A 126 5.58 2.62 -9.42
N LEU A 127 4.60 3.38 -9.93
CA LEU A 127 3.36 2.81 -10.46
C LEU A 127 3.66 1.95 -11.68
N THR A 128 3.38 0.66 -11.59
CA THR A 128 3.61 -0.31 -12.68
C THR A 128 2.35 -0.56 -13.48
N SER A 129 1.20 -0.59 -12.83
CA SER A 129 -0.10 -0.69 -13.52
C SER A 129 -1.26 -0.20 -12.67
N CYS A 130 -2.35 0.17 -13.35
CA CYS A 130 -3.65 0.45 -12.75
C CYS A 130 -4.72 -0.30 -13.52
N SER A 131 -5.62 -0.99 -12.83
CA SER A 131 -6.72 -1.74 -13.45
C SER A 131 -7.95 -1.73 -12.55
N THR A 132 -9.13 -1.91 -13.14
CA THR A 132 -10.37 -2.07 -12.37
C THR A 132 -10.60 -3.54 -12.08
N GLU A 133 -10.90 -3.87 -10.82
CA GLU A 133 -11.22 -5.19 -10.35
C GLU A 133 -12.53 -5.13 -9.53
N GLY A 134 -13.62 -5.54 -10.14
CA GLY A 134 -14.97 -5.29 -9.59
C GLY A 134 -15.24 -3.78 -9.47
N ASP A 135 -15.58 -3.33 -8.27
CA ASP A 135 -15.82 -1.92 -7.95
C ASP A 135 -14.56 -1.20 -7.42
N LEU A 136 -13.43 -1.90 -7.36
CA LEU A 136 -12.18 -1.37 -6.82
C LEU A 136 -11.20 -1.03 -7.94
N LEU A 137 -10.39 -0.01 -7.69
CA LEU A 137 -9.21 0.31 -8.47
C LEU A 137 -8.01 -0.41 -7.89
N ARG A 138 -7.48 -1.41 -8.61
CA ARG A 138 -6.23 -2.07 -8.25
C ARG A 138 -5.05 -1.28 -8.80
N VAL A 139 -4.14 -0.93 -7.94
CA VAL A 139 -2.90 -0.19 -8.25
C VAL A 139 -1.72 -1.06 -7.89
N ALA A 140 -0.88 -1.36 -8.85
CA ALA A 140 0.37 -2.09 -8.65
C ALA A 140 1.54 -1.12 -8.59
N ILE A 141 2.40 -1.26 -7.58
CA ILE A 141 3.45 -0.29 -7.26
C ILE A 141 4.69 -1.05 -6.77
N ASP A 142 5.85 -0.70 -7.31
CA ASP A 142 7.14 -1.16 -6.78
C ASP A 142 7.75 -0.08 -5.88
N ASP A 143 8.38 -0.46 -4.77
CA ASP A 143 9.00 0.49 -3.83
C ASP A 143 10.31 1.07 -4.37
N SER A 144 10.99 0.36 -5.26
CA SER A 144 12.23 0.78 -5.90
C SER A 144 12.38 0.21 -7.31
N TYR A 145 13.46 0.56 -8.02
CA TYR A 145 13.85 -0.04 -9.31
C TYR A 145 14.85 -1.20 -9.16
N GLU A 146 15.12 -1.61 -7.93
CA GLU A 146 16.08 -2.66 -7.68
C GLU A 146 15.48 -4.05 -7.95
N GLU A 147 16.32 -5.03 -8.24
CA GLU A 147 15.90 -6.42 -8.51
C GLU A 147 15.15 -7.04 -7.33
N ASN A 148 15.45 -6.57 -6.11
CA ASN A 148 14.82 -7.03 -4.87
C ASN A 148 13.71 -6.08 -4.36
N ALA A 149 13.12 -5.27 -5.26
CA ALA A 149 12.03 -4.38 -4.90
C ALA A 149 10.85 -5.13 -4.27
N LEU A 150 10.20 -4.49 -3.32
CA LEU A 150 8.90 -4.92 -2.85
C LEU A 150 7.85 -4.53 -3.88
N HIS A 151 7.01 -5.48 -4.25
CA HIS A 151 5.85 -5.25 -5.09
C HIS A 151 4.60 -5.18 -4.24
N LEU A 152 3.83 -4.10 -4.40
CA LEU A 152 2.58 -3.89 -3.70
C LEU A 152 1.41 -3.89 -4.67
N GLU A 153 0.34 -4.55 -4.28
CA GLU A 153 -0.96 -4.42 -4.88
C GLU A 153 -1.89 -3.75 -3.88
N VAL A 154 -2.51 -2.64 -4.27
CA VAL A 154 -3.38 -1.85 -3.42
C VAL A 154 -4.72 -1.67 -4.10
N TRP A 155 -5.81 -2.00 -3.39
CA TRP A 155 -7.17 -1.81 -3.86
C TRP A 155 -7.78 -0.57 -3.21
N LEU A 156 -8.22 0.36 -4.07
CA LEU A 156 -8.87 1.60 -3.67
C LEU A 156 -10.36 1.52 -3.96
N ASP A 157 -11.18 2.09 -3.10
CA ASP A 157 -12.62 2.22 -3.35
C ASP A 157 -12.95 3.39 -4.32
N SER A 158 -14.25 3.68 -4.48
CA SER A 158 -14.73 4.76 -5.34
C SER A 158 -14.28 6.16 -4.91
N ASP A 159 -13.92 6.34 -3.65
CA ASP A 159 -13.42 7.61 -3.08
C ASP A 159 -11.89 7.68 -3.08
N ASP A 160 -11.21 6.74 -3.74
CA ASP A 160 -9.77 6.56 -3.79
C ASP A 160 -9.14 6.25 -2.42
N ILE A 161 -9.89 5.61 -1.54
CA ILE A 161 -9.43 5.22 -0.21
C ILE A 161 -8.91 3.77 -0.25
N PRO A 162 -7.70 3.50 0.25
CA PRO A 162 -7.18 2.15 0.37
C PRO A 162 -8.08 1.26 1.25
N LYS A 163 -8.42 0.08 0.75
CA LYS A 163 -9.20 -0.95 1.46
C LYS A 163 -8.40 -2.20 1.73
N GLN A 164 -7.54 -2.57 0.79
CA GLN A 164 -6.71 -3.76 0.89
C GLN A 164 -5.32 -3.46 0.33
N CYS A 165 -4.33 -4.17 0.84
CA CYS A 165 -2.98 -4.17 0.31
C CYS A 165 -2.37 -5.56 0.45
N GLU A 166 -1.65 -5.98 -0.57
CA GLU A 166 -0.80 -7.15 -0.52
C GLU A 166 0.64 -6.74 -0.82
N ILE A 167 1.60 -7.29 -0.07
CA ILE A 167 3.02 -6.99 -0.22
C ILE A 167 3.74 -8.29 -0.61
N TYR A 168 4.43 -8.21 -1.73
CA TYR A 168 5.18 -9.31 -2.32
C TYR A 168 6.67 -9.02 -2.32
N TRP A 169 7.44 -10.07 -2.16
CA TRP A 169 8.89 -10.08 -2.37
C TRP A 169 9.26 -11.27 -3.22
N GLN A 170 9.95 -11.05 -4.33
CA GLN A 170 10.33 -12.08 -5.30
C GLN A 170 9.15 -12.95 -5.74
N GLY A 171 7.97 -12.35 -5.94
CA GLY A 171 6.75 -13.03 -6.37
C GLY A 171 6.01 -13.81 -5.28
N ARG A 172 6.54 -13.86 -4.04
CA ARG A 172 5.87 -14.44 -2.89
C ARG A 172 5.15 -13.38 -2.08
N ARG A 173 3.87 -13.57 -1.79
CA ARG A 173 3.13 -12.71 -0.87
C ARG A 173 3.62 -12.95 0.56
N LEU A 174 4.11 -11.90 1.20
CA LEU A 174 4.58 -11.93 2.58
C LEU A 174 3.53 -11.39 3.55
N LEU A 175 2.86 -10.32 3.17
CA LEU A 175 1.85 -9.66 4.00
C LEU A 175 0.59 -9.40 3.19
N SER A 176 -0.56 -9.49 3.85
CA SER A 176 -1.81 -8.90 3.39
C SER A 176 -2.39 -8.01 4.49
N MET A 177 -3.08 -6.95 4.10
CA MET A 177 -3.69 -6.00 5.02
C MET A 177 -5.08 -5.60 4.56
N ASP A 178 -6.03 -5.60 5.50
CA ASP A 178 -7.29 -4.86 5.35
C ASP A 178 -7.13 -3.50 6.02
N VAL A 179 -7.49 -2.44 5.29
CA VAL A 179 -7.39 -1.06 5.75
C VAL A 179 -8.78 -0.53 6.08
N LYS A 180 -8.95 -0.03 7.29
CA LYS A 180 -10.22 0.50 7.80
C LYS A 180 -10.04 1.92 8.31
N ASN A 181 -11.12 2.69 8.35
CA ASN A 181 -11.15 4.02 8.96
C ASN A 181 -10.05 4.96 8.44
N PHE A 182 -9.65 4.81 7.16
CA PHE A 182 -8.63 5.65 6.54
C PHE A 182 -9.15 7.07 6.39
N ALA A 183 -8.46 8.01 7.00
CA ALA A 183 -8.85 9.42 7.01
C ALA A 183 -7.63 10.35 6.88
N PHE A 184 -7.79 11.40 6.11
CA PHE A 184 -6.84 12.51 6.06
C PHE A 184 -7.12 13.48 7.20
N VAL A 185 -6.04 13.89 7.91
CA VAL A 185 -6.10 14.79 9.06
C VAL A 185 -5.54 16.16 8.70
#